data_0f63cb5142873d1db2251d4e0be6f20b
#
_entry.id   0f63cb5142873d1db2251d4e0be6f20b
#
_cell.length_a   1.000
_cell.length_b   1.000
_cell.length_c   1.000
_cell.angle_alpha   90.00
_cell.angle_beta   90.00
_cell.angle_gamma   90.00
#
_symmetry.space_group_name_H-M   'P 1'
#
loop_
_entity.id
_entity.type
_entity.pdbx_description
1 polymer ?
#
loop_
_entity_poly.entity_id
_entity_poly.type
_entity_poly.pdbx_seq_one_letter_code
_entity_poly.pdbx_strand_id
1 'polypeptide(L)'
;KDPRRASKGSNTSKIIKEFLKIKCPINKAAKELNKFFKKHKINLFVDQKYFPVSKNKISKLNVVFSTAFGRQLEYYTGIVFKIDIKSKSKIINCCNGGRYDKLISDLGSKKQIPAVGAALNLNYQS
;
A
#
# COMPACT_ATOMS: atom_id res chain seq x y z
N LYS A 1 12.29 -31.34 14.80
CA LYS A 1 12.29 -30.00 14.19
C LYS A 1 13.73 -29.54 14.02
N ASP A 2 14.09 -29.14 12.81
CA ASP A 2 15.42 -28.63 12.53
C ASP A 2 15.60 -27.24 13.18
N PRO A 3 16.52 -27.05 14.14
CA PRO A 3 16.76 -25.77 14.80
C PRO A 3 17.13 -24.65 13.83
N ARG A 4 17.76 -24.98 12.70
CA ARG A 4 18.13 -24.02 11.65
C ARG A 4 16.91 -23.45 10.95
N ARG A 5 15.85 -24.23 10.77
CA ARG A 5 14.57 -23.79 10.20
C ARG A 5 13.83 -22.80 11.11
N ALA A 6 13.85 -23.07 12.42
CA ALA A 6 13.23 -22.19 13.41
C ALA A 6 13.94 -20.83 13.50
N SER A 7 15.28 -20.80 13.44
CA SER A 7 16.04 -19.55 13.50
C SER A 7 15.86 -18.70 12.22
N LYS A 8 15.81 -19.32 11.02
CA LYS A 8 15.51 -18.63 9.76
C LYS A 8 14.10 -18.05 9.76
N GLY A 9 13.09 -18.80 10.21
CA GLY A 9 11.73 -18.33 10.35
C GLY A 9 11.60 -17.16 11.31
N SER A 10 12.29 -17.20 12.46
CA SER A 10 12.32 -16.11 13.44
C SER A 10 12.92 -14.82 12.87
N ASN A 11 14.03 -14.90 12.11
CA ASN A 11 14.65 -13.74 11.48
C ASN A 11 13.77 -13.14 10.38
N THR A 12 13.21 -13.96 9.51
CA THR A 12 12.28 -13.53 8.47
C THR A 12 11.04 -12.87 9.08
N SER A 13 10.50 -13.44 10.16
CA SER A 13 9.36 -12.86 10.89
C SER A 13 9.69 -11.47 11.45
N LYS A 14 10.88 -11.27 11.99
CA LYS A 14 11.33 -9.95 12.49
C LYS A 14 11.41 -8.92 11.36
N ILE A 15 11.99 -9.31 10.22
CA ILE A 15 12.11 -8.43 9.05
C ILE A 15 10.72 -8.03 8.54
N ILE A 16 9.80 -8.97 8.43
CA ILE A 16 8.42 -8.70 8.01
C ILE A 16 7.72 -7.75 8.98
N LYS A 17 7.86 -7.98 10.28
CA LYS A 17 7.29 -7.10 11.31
C LYS A 17 7.87 -5.68 11.23
N GLU A 18 9.16 -5.55 10.96
CA GLU A 18 9.78 -4.24 10.76
C GLU A 18 9.30 -3.56 9.49
N PHE A 19 9.15 -4.32 8.39
CA PHE A 19 8.58 -3.81 7.14
C PHE A 19 7.16 -3.25 7.36
N LEU A 20 6.32 -3.96 8.09
CA LEU A 20 4.94 -3.55 8.35
C LEU A 20 4.81 -2.33 9.27
N LYS A 21 5.90 -1.85 9.85
CA LYS A 21 5.91 -0.61 10.66
C LYS A 21 6.21 0.65 9.87
N ILE A 22 6.54 0.54 8.58
CA ILE A 22 6.84 1.71 7.75
C ILE A 22 5.56 2.50 7.52
N LYS A 23 5.51 3.71 8.08
CA LYS A 23 4.44 4.67 7.91
C LYS A 23 5.03 6.07 7.87
N CYS A 24 4.78 6.78 6.80
CA CYS A 24 5.40 8.08 6.58
C CYS A 24 4.57 8.92 5.60
N PRO A 25 4.82 10.24 5.53
CA PRO A 25 4.26 11.04 4.43
C PRO A 25 4.65 10.46 3.08
N ILE A 26 3.75 10.53 2.11
CA ILE A 26 3.95 9.90 0.79
C ILE A 26 5.22 10.39 0.07
N ASN A 27 5.62 11.63 0.27
CA ASN A 27 6.85 12.19 -0.32
C ASN A 27 8.15 11.60 0.27
N LYS A 28 8.06 10.86 1.35
CA LYS A 28 9.19 10.15 1.98
C LYS A 28 9.13 8.63 1.77
N ALA A 29 8.12 8.13 1.06
CA ALA A 29 7.88 6.70 0.91
C ALA A 29 9.07 5.95 0.30
N ALA A 30 9.61 6.43 -0.82
CA ALA A 30 10.75 5.80 -1.47
C ALA A 30 12.00 5.82 -0.57
N LYS A 31 12.27 6.94 0.11
CA LYS A 31 13.39 7.07 1.04
C LYS A 31 13.32 6.04 2.16
N GLU A 32 12.18 5.90 2.80
CA GLU A 32 12.00 4.96 3.91
C GLU A 32 12.06 3.50 3.44
N LEU A 33 11.49 3.18 2.28
CA LEU A 33 11.59 1.84 1.69
C LEU A 33 13.03 1.48 1.33
N ASN A 34 13.75 2.37 0.66
CA ASN A 34 15.13 2.11 0.25
C ASN A 34 16.06 1.99 1.47
N LYS A 35 15.82 2.76 2.52
CA LYS A 35 16.53 2.64 3.80
C LYS A 35 16.33 1.25 4.42
N PHE A 36 15.10 0.74 4.41
CA PHE A 36 14.77 -0.60 4.88
C PHE A 36 15.46 -1.68 4.03
N PHE A 37 15.40 -1.58 2.70
CA PHE A 37 16.04 -2.54 1.80
C PHE A 37 17.56 -2.58 1.99
N LYS A 38 18.20 -1.41 2.13
CA LYS A 38 19.64 -1.33 2.39
C LYS A 38 20.01 -1.96 3.73
N LYS A 39 19.25 -1.68 4.78
CA LYS A 39 19.48 -2.24 6.12
C LYS A 39 19.46 -3.77 6.12
N HIS A 40 18.53 -4.36 5.39
CA HIS A 40 18.34 -5.82 5.33
C HIS A 40 19.05 -6.47 4.14
N LYS A 41 19.91 -5.74 3.44
CA LYS A 41 20.66 -6.24 2.26
C LYS A 41 19.75 -6.81 1.18
N ILE A 42 18.58 -6.22 1.01
CA ILE A 42 17.61 -6.56 -0.03
C ILE A 42 17.98 -5.78 -1.29
N ASN A 43 18.21 -6.46 -2.39
CA ASN A 43 18.57 -5.84 -3.66
C ASN A 43 17.33 -5.33 -4.40
N LEU A 44 16.68 -4.33 -3.82
CA LEU A 44 15.55 -3.63 -4.41
C LEU A 44 15.76 -2.13 -4.27
N PHE A 45 15.28 -1.40 -5.27
CA PHE A 45 15.26 0.06 -5.26
C PHE A 45 13.92 0.57 -5.76
N VAL A 46 13.33 1.53 -5.07
CA VAL A 46 12.06 2.17 -5.42
C VAL A 46 12.31 3.65 -5.69
N ASP A 47 11.88 4.13 -6.84
CA ASP A 47 11.94 5.54 -7.21
C ASP A 47 10.71 6.30 -6.68
N GLN A 48 10.93 7.51 -6.17
CA GLN A 48 9.85 8.38 -5.66
C GLN A 48 8.79 8.70 -6.74
N LYS A 49 9.11 8.63 -8.02
CA LYS A 49 8.15 8.81 -9.13
C LYS A 49 6.97 7.83 -9.09
N TYR A 50 7.15 6.65 -8.47
CA TYR A 50 6.07 5.68 -8.29
C TYR A 50 5.06 6.08 -7.21
N PHE A 51 5.35 7.14 -6.47
CA PHE A 51 4.45 7.71 -5.46
C PHE A 51 4.08 9.14 -5.86
N PRO A 52 3.38 9.33 -6.99
CA PRO A 52 3.11 10.68 -7.48
C PRO A 52 2.11 11.39 -6.57
N VAL A 53 2.53 12.50 -6.01
CA VAL A 53 1.65 13.43 -5.33
C VAL A 53 1.62 14.69 -6.17
N SER A 54 0.47 14.99 -6.75
CA SER A 54 0.27 16.24 -7.47
C SER A 54 0.40 17.41 -6.49
N LYS A 55 1.49 18.15 -6.59
CA LYS A 55 1.79 19.29 -5.72
C LYS A 55 0.69 20.35 -5.70
N ASN A 56 -0.11 20.46 -6.77
CA ASN A 56 -1.02 21.58 -6.97
C ASN A 56 -2.49 21.30 -6.61
N LYS A 57 -2.90 20.03 -6.50
CA LYS A 57 -4.31 19.70 -6.28
C LYS A 57 -4.60 19.07 -4.91
N ILE A 58 -3.57 18.66 -4.18
CA ILE A 58 -3.72 17.86 -2.94
C ILE A 58 -3.10 18.56 -1.74
N SER A 59 -2.85 19.86 -1.82
CA SER A 59 -2.17 20.62 -0.75
C SER A 59 -2.88 20.60 0.60
N LYS A 60 -4.18 20.31 0.61
CA LYS A 60 -5.00 20.20 1.84
C LYS A 60 -5.19 18.77 2.32
N LEU A 61 -4.68 17.76 1.59
CA LEU A 61 -4.81 16.37 1.98
C LEU A 61 -3.54 15.89 2.69
N ASN A 62 -3.73 15.19 3.78
CA ASN A 62 -2.66 14.46 4.44
C ASN A 62 -2.54 13.07 3.80
N VAL A 63 -1.59 12.91 2.87
CA VAL A 63 -1.36 11.63 2.18
C VAL A 63 -0.27 10.87 2.89
N VAL A 64 -0.63 9.73 3.45
CA VAL A 64 0.26 8.86 4.23
C VAL A 64 0.48 7.56 3.48
N PHE A 65 1.75 7.15 3.38
CA PHE A 65 2.14 5.82 2.92
C PHE A 65 2.25 4.87 4.12
N SER A 66 1.71 3.67 3.98
CA SER A 66 1.82 2.61 5.00
C SER A 66 1.95 1.25 4.36
N THR A 67 2.97 0.50 4.75
CA THR A 67 3.16 -0.89 4.34
C THR A 67 2.21 -1.87 5.02
N ALA A 68 1.63 -1.48 6.16
CA ALA A 68 0.64 -2.27 6.87
C ALA A 68 -0.76 -2.17 6.24
N PHE A 69 -0.98 -1.17 5.39
CA PHE A 69 -2.26 -1.01 4.73
C PHE A 69 -2.40 -1.99 3.57
N GLY A 70 -3.44 -2.79 3.59
CA GLY A 70 -3.80 -3.71 2.54
C GLY A 70 -5.32 -3.85 2.43
N ARG A 71 -5.76 -4.46 1.35
CA ARG A 71 -7.15 -4.81 1.11
C ARG A 71 -7.30 -6.32 1.12
N GLN A 72 -8.41 -6.83 1.61
CA GLN A 72 -8.70 -8.27 1.63
C GLN A 72 -9.01 -8.86 0.23
N LEU A 73 -9.17 -7.99 -0.78
CA LEU A 73 -9.46 -8.41 -2.14
C LEU A 73 -8.15 -8.76 -2.86
N GLU A 74 -8.04 -10.01 -3.29
CA GLU A 74 -6.82 -10.57 -3.88
C GLU A 74 -6.53 -10.11 -5.31
N TYR A 75 -7.47 -9.46 -5.98
CA TYR A 75 -7.28 -9.02 -7.36
C TYR A 75 -6.40 -7.77 -7.52
N TYR A 76 -6.08 -7.07 -6.45
CA TYR A 76 -5.18 -5.92 -6.52
C TYR A 76 -3.75 -6.36 -6.81
N THR A 77 -3.13 -5.73 -7.80
CA THR A 77 -1.76 -6.02 -8.23
C THR A 77 -0.81 -4.84 -8.08
N GLY A 78 -1.31 -3.70 -7.67
CA GLY A 78 -0.53 -2.48 -7.52
C GLY A 78 -0.92 -1.69 -6.29
N ILE A 79 -0.92 -0.39 -6.41
CA ILE A 79 -1.27 0.51 -5.31
C ILE A 79 -2.71 0.29 -4.88
N VAL A 80 -2.93 0.22 -3.58
CA VAL A 80 -4.25 0.29 -2.95
C VAL A 80 -4.32 1.55 -2.09
N PHE A 81 -5.50 2.13 -2.00
CA PHE A 81 -5.68 3.33 -1.20
C PHE A 81 -7.02 3.33 -0.47
N LYS A 82 -7.09 4.13 0.57
CA LYS A 82 -8.34 4.53 1.22
C LYS A 82 -8.33 6.04 1.44
N ILE A 83 -9.52 6.61 1.46
CA ILE A 83 -9.73 8.01 1.81
C ILE A 83 -10.62 8.06 3.05
N ASP A 84 -10.09 8.64 4.10
CA ASP A 84 -10.80 8.85 5.36
C ASP A 84 -11.05 10.35 5.54
N ILE A 85 -12.23 10.68 6.02
CA ILE A 85 -12.60 12.05 6.40
C ILE A 85 -12.66 12.11 7.91
N LYS A 86 -11.98 13.09 8.49
CA LYS A 86 -12.08 13.37 9.91
C LYS A 86 -13.20 14.39 10.14
N SER A 87 -14.25 13.97 10.82
CA SER A 87 -15.37 14.81 11.22
C SER A 87 -15.46 14.82 12.75
N LYS A 88 -15.23 15.99 13.34
CA LYS A 88 -15.20 16.16 14.80
C LYS A 88 -14.26 15.15 15.47
N SER A 89 -14.78 14.16 16.18
CA SER A 89 -14.01 13.10 16.85
C SER A 89 -14.01 11.76 16.12
N LYS A 90 -14.65 11.67 14.96
CA LYS A 90 -14.81 10.42 14.21
C LYS A 90 -13.99 10.44 12.92
N ILE A 91 -13.45 9.29 12.58
CA ILE A 91 -12.84 9.02 11.28
C ILE A 91 -13.82 8.18 10.49
N ILE A 92 -14.21 8.67 9.31
CA ILE A 92 -15.17 8.02 8.43
C ILE A 92 -14.45 7.63 7.15
N ASN A 93 -14.44 6.34 6.85
CA ASN A 93 -13.91 5.86 5.56
C ASN A 93 -14.95 6.13 4.47
N CYS A 94 -14.60 6.91 3.47
CA CYS A 94 -15.52 7.31 2.41
C CYS A 94 -15.19 6.71 1.04
N CYS A 95 -13.95 6.26 0.84
CA CYS A 95 -13.56 5.70 -0.46
C CYS A 95 -12.43 4.69 -0.30
N ASN A 96 -12.49 3.61 -1.05
CA ASN A 96 -11.44 2.62 -1.13
C ASN A 96 -11.25 2.20 -2.57
N GLY A 97 -10.00 1.98 -2.97
CA GLY A 97 -9.71 1.58 -4.33
C GLY A 97 -8.29 1.10 -4.54
N GLY A 98 -7.96 0.86 -5.78
CA GLY A 98 -6.63 0.42 -6.15
C GLY A 98 -6.50 0.05 -7.62
N ARG A 99 -5.32 -0.46 -7.97
CA ARG A 99 -4.99 -0.93 -9.30
C ARG A 99 -5.06 -2.46 -9.37
N TYR A 100 -5.67 -2.97 -10.44
CA TYR A 100 -5.82 -4.39 -10.69
C TYR A 100 -5.63 -4.71 -12.17
N ASP A 101 -4.47 -5.24 -12.51
CA ASP A 101 -4.06 -5.46 -13.91
C ASP A 101 -4.45 -6.85 -14.43
N LYS A 102 -4.72 -7.80 -13.54
CA LYS A 102 -4.99 -9.20 -13.89
C LYS A 102 -6.46 -9.58 -13.86
N LEU A 103 -7.33 -8.79 -13.23
CA LEU A 103 -8.71 -9.15 -13.02
C LEU A 103 -9.43 -9.49 -14.34
N ILE A 104 -9.25 -8.69 -15.36
CA ILE A 104 -9.93 -8.87 -16.66
C ILE A 104 -9.46 -10.16 -17.34
N SER A 105 -8.16 -10.49 -17.27
CA SER A 105 -7.64 -11.75 -17.81
C SER A 105 -8.08 -12.96 -16.98
N ASP A 106 -8.16 -12.83 -15.67
CA ASP A 106 -8.66 -13.89 -14.77
C ASP A 106 -10.14 -14.19 -15.02
N LEU A 107 -10.90 -13.21 -15.51
CA LEU A 107 -12.31 -13.37 -15.92
C LEU A 107 -12.50 -13.89 -17.36
N GLY A 108 -11.41 -14.22 -18.06
CA GLY A 108 -11.44 -14.87 -19.36
C GLY A 108 -10.94 -14.06 -20.55
N SER A 109 -10.45 -12.85 -20.35
CA SER A 109 -9.83 -12.08 -21.42
C SER A 109 -8.50 -12.72 -21.86
N LYS A 110 -8.27 -12.77 -23.17
CA LYS A 110 -6.97 -13.22 -23.73
C LYS A 110 -5.83 -12.25 -23.48
N LYS A 111 -6.13 -11.02 -23.09
CA LYS A 111 -5.15 -9.97 -22.82
C LYS A 111 -5.26 -9.50 -21.39
N GLN A 112 -4.11 -9.21 -20.81
CA GLN A 112 -4.04 -8.48 -19.54
C GLN A 112 -4.34 -7.01 -19.80
N ILE A 113 -5.37 -6.49 -19.13
CA ILE A 113 -5.83 -5.10 -19.29
C ILE A 113 -5.65 -4.40 -17.95
N PRO A 114 -4.73 -3.43 -17.84
CA PRO A 114 -4.58 -2.63 -16.64
C PRO A 114 -5.87 -1.87 -16.31
N ALA A 115 -6.25 -1.89 -15.05
CA ALA A 115 -7.46 -1.23 -14.59
C ALA A 115 -7.27 -0.61 -13.21
N VAL A 116 -8.00 0.46 -12.95
CA VAL A 116 -8.11 1.10 -11.63
C VAL A 116 -9.57 1.30 -11.30
N GLY A 117 -9.89 1.25 -10.04
CA GLY A 117 -11.25 1.49 -9.60
C GLY A 117 -11.33 1.91 -8.15
N ALA A 118 -12.47 2.47 -7.78
CA ALA A 118 -12.74 2.88 -6.42
C ALA A 118 -14.22 2.69 -6.08
N ALA A 119 -14.47 2.31 -4.83
CA ALA A 119 -15.81 2.20 -4.26
C ALA A 119 -16.03 3.34 -3.28
N LEU A 120 -17.12 4.07 -3.47
CA LEU A 120 -17.55 5.14 -2.59
C LEU A 120 -18.56 4.63 -1.57
N ASN A 121 -18.40 5.00 -0.32
CA ASN A 121 -19.38 4.76 0.71
C ASN A 121 -20.40 5.92 0.73
N LEU A 122 -21.57 5.69 0.19
CA LEU A 122 -22.63 6.70 0.11
C LEU A 122 -23.47 6.80 1.39
N ASN A 123 -23.27 5.90 2.34
CA ASN A 123 -24.03 5.86 3.59
C ASN A 123 -23.41 6.69 4.71
N TYR A 124 -22.27 7.34 4.46
CA TYR A 124 -21.75 8.23 5.47
C TYR A 124 -22.62 9.49 5.56
N GLN A 125 -23.00 9.85 6.77
CA GLN A 125 -23.69 11.10 7.05
C GLN A 125 -22.73 12.05 7.78
N SER A 126 -22.65 13.25 7.27
CA SER A 126 -21.85 14.33 7.86
C SER A 126 -22.32 14.73 9.25
#